data_2b6e3e495f849d1dbf77605e8425c466
#
_entry.id   2b6e3e495f849d1dbf77605e8425c466
#
_cell.length_a   1.000
_cell.length_b   1.000
_cell.length_c   1.000
_cell.angle_alpha   90.00
_cell.angle_beta   90.00
_cell.angle_gamma   90.00
#
_symmetry.space_group_name_H-M   'P 1'
#
loop_
_entity.id
_entity.type
_entity.pdbx_description
1 polymer ?
#
loop_
_entity_poly.entity_id
_entity_poly.type
_entity_poly.pdbx_seq_one_letter_code
_entity_poly.pdbx_strand_id
1 'polypeptide(L)'
;MRGFKKVLGLVLTVALATSVFTACGNSKKGGDNDNDKKKIGIITMVENGAFMDMKEGILEELKAKGYTEDNTTFDYQCASGDATTLSTIASNMADGSYTAVFTIATPPTQTFVSTESDTPAFFCAVSAPLAAKVLTDMDKPDMNATGTSNAIPVSEIIDFAQATKPAKKYGLIYSGNEDNATNTIKQVEEYLKKIGVEYVEKTAPTAADVENATNALIAEKVDAVFVPNDSIIQDGVSKLTEICKDKKVPTYCASATTVQSGCFATLAIDDKGIGKKTADMAVEYLKNGKKVEDIPAQVVGIDYCSVNKDTMKALGLTKKDIKTKYEVKELDTAK
;
A
#
# COMPACT_ATOMS: atom_id res chain seq x y z
N MET A 1 -46.84 -47.25 -40.48
CA MET A 1 -48.31 -47.35 -40.25
C MET A 1 -48.73 -46.16 -39.44
N ARG A 2 -49.50 -45.29 -40.05
CA ARG A 2 -50.74 -44.64 -39.62
C ARG A 2 -50.61 -43.86 -38.31
N GLY A 3 -51.02 -42.59 -38.17
CA GLY A 3 -51.75 -41.71 -39.07
C GLY A 3 -51.97 -40.35 -38.44
N PHE A 4 -52.03 -39.42 -39.34
CA PHE A 4 -52.71 -38.14 -39.34
C PHE A 4 -53.84 -37.91 -38.35
N LYS A 5 -53.92 -36.67 -37.75
CA LYS A 5 -55.08 -35.79 -37.97
C LYS A 5 -54.81 -34.33 -37.50
N LYS A 6 -55.08 -33.44 -38.47
CA LYS A 6 -55.24 -31.98 -38.34
C LYS A 6 -56.57 -31.64 -37.70
N VAL A 7 -56.70 -30.43 -37.12
CA VAL A 7 -57.87 -29.51 -37.15
C VAL A 7 -57.34 -28.24 -36.43
N LEU A 8 -57.11 -27.14 -37.02
CA LEU A 8 -57.79 -26.02 -37.69
C LEU A 8 -58.80 -25.26 -36.81
N GLY A 9 -58.47 -24.00 -36.57
CA GLY A 9 -59.36 -22.82 -36.58
C GLY A 9 -59.86 -22.25 -35.27
N LEU A 10 -59.63 -21.07 -34.95
CA LEU A 10 -60.52 -19.94 -35.14
C LEU A 10 -59.88 -18.61 -34.63
N VAL A 11 -59.90 -17.63 -35.51
CA VAL A 11 -59.61 -16.20 -35.28
C VAL A 11 -60.88 -15.59 -34.64
N LEU A 12 -60.71 -14.77 -33.58
CA LEU A 12 -61.68 -13.73 -33.27
C LEU A 12 -61.00 -12.46 -32.73
N THR A 13 -60.97 -11.46 -33.57
CA THR A 13 -60.71 -10.04 -33.30
C THR A 13 -61.91 -9.42 -32.64
N VAL A 14 -61.73 -8.67 -31.52
CA VAL A 14 -62.61 -7.56 -31.14
C VAL A 14 -61.82 -6.43 -30.53
N ALA A 15 -62.09 -5.24 -31.01
CA ALA A 15 -61.40 -4.01 -30.78
C ALA A 15 -61.97 -3.20 -29.59
N LEU A 16 -61.11 -2.24 -29.16
CA LEU A 16 -61.37 -0.95 -28.46
C LEU A 16 -62.27 -0.90 -27.24
N ALA A 17 -61.69 -0.38 -26.16
CA ALA A 17 -62.27 0.78 -25.44
C ALA A 17 -61.18 1.46 -24.57
N THR A 18 -60.87 2.69 -24.87
CA THR A 18 -60.15 3.69 -24.10
C THR A 18 -60.87 4.03 -22.82
N SER A 19 -60.16 4.04 -21.68
CA SER A 19 -60.56 4.82 -20.50
C SER A 19 -59.32 5.34 -19.78
N VAL A 20 -59.12 6.64 -19.88
CA VAL A 20 -58.23 7.46 -19.11
C VAL A 20 -58.74 7.49 -17.68
N PHE A 21 -57.96 7.04 -16.71
CA PHE A 21 -58.11 7.44 -15.31
C PHE A 21 -56.76 7.89 -14.77
N THR A 22 -56.60 9.20 -14.67
CA THR A 22 -55.67 9.88 -13.79
C THR A 22 -55.96 9.54 -12.35
N ALA A 23 -55.03 8.90 -11.67
CA ALA A 23 -55.02 8.89 -10.21
C ALA A 23 -53.57 9.06 -9.76
N CYS A 24 -53.28 10.24 -9.22
CA CYS A 24 -52.11 10.50 -8.39
C CYS A 24 -52.11 9.53 -7.20
N GLY A 25 -51.08 8.73 -7.11
CA GLY A 25 -50.81 7.88 -5.96
C GLY A 25 -49.30 7.81 -5.77
N ASN A 26 -48.79 8.70 -4.91
CA ASN A 26 -47.42 8.74 -4.45
C ASN A 26 -47.15 7.48 -3.64
N SER A 27 -46.45 6.53 -4.21
CA SER A 27 -45.87 5.41 -3.49
C SER A 27 -44.40 5.28 -3.89
N LYS A 28 -43.53 5.95 -3.13
CA LYS A 28 -42.12 5.65 -3.09
C LYS A 28 -41.99 4.19 -2.64
N LYS A 29 -41.84 3.26 -3.57
CA LYS A 29 -41.12 2.02 -3.31
C LYS A 29 -39.66 2.28 -3.64
N GLY A 30 -38.85 2.43 -2.61
CA GLY A 30 -37.42 2.31 -2.71
C GLY A 30 -37.11 0.88 -3.14
N GLY A 31 -36.84 0.70 -4.40
CA GLY A 31 -36.07 -0.41 -4.90
C GLY A 31 -34.62 0.08 -4.84
N ASP A 32 -33.83 -0.45 -3.94
CA ASP A 32 -32.38 -0.35 -4.02
C ASP A 32 -31.97 -0.95 -5.38
N ASN A 33 -31.74 -0.10 -6.36
CA ASN A 33 -31.02 -0.46 -7.58
C ASN A 33 -29.53 -0.52 -7.22
N ASP A 34 -29.07 -1.69 -6.81
CA ASP A 34 -27.67 -2.01 -6.60
C ASP A 34 -26.80 -1.80 -7.87
N ASN A 35 -27.44 -1.57 -9.00
CA ASN A 35 -26.81 -1.34 -10.30
C ASN A 35 -26.32 0.10 -10.55
N ASP A 36 -26.59 1.05 -9.64
CA ASP A 36 -26.18 2.45 -9.78
C ASP A 36 -25.03 2.85 -8.84
N LYS A 37 -24.62 1.96 -7.95
CA LYS A 37 -23.52 2.23 -7.02
C LYS A 37 -22.16 2.11 -7.72
N LYS A 38 -21.28 3.08 -7.47
CA LYS A 38 -19.87 2.95 -7.85
C LYS A 38 -19.24 1.78 -7.09
N LYS A 39 -18.40 0.99 -7.74
CA LYS A 39 -17.64 -0.07 -7.08
C LYS A 39 -16.16 0.32 -7.03
N ILE A 40 -15.60 0.40 -5.83
CA ILE A 40 -14.20 0.77 -5.59
C ILE A 40 -13.50 -0.41 -4.92
N GLY A 41 -12.44 -0.91 -5.57
CA GLY A 41 -11.58 -1.96 -5.04
C GLY A 41 -10.44 -1.39 -4.20
N ILE A 42 -9.99 -2.14 -3.19
CA ILE A 42 -8.78 -1.86 -2.43
C ILE A 42 -8.01 -3.16 -2.25
N ILE A 43 -6.74 -3.20 -2.68
CA ILE A 43 -5.90 -4.41 -2.66
C ILE A 43 -4.68 -4.18 -1.77
N THR A 44 -4.42 -5.14 -0.87
CA THR A 44 -3.16 -5.22 -0.10
C THR A 44 -2.51 -6.60 -0.24
N MET A 45 -1.19 -6.66 -0.09
CA MET A 45 -0.47 -7.94 -0.04
C MET A 45 -0.62 -8.62 1.33
N VAL A 46 -0.49 -7.84 2.40
CA VAL A 46 -0.62 -8.28 3.80
C VAL A 46 -1.38 -7.23 4.61
N GLU A 47 -1.89 -7.62 5.78
CA GLU A 47 -2.42 -6.69 6.77
C GLU A 47 -1.35 -6.35 7.79
N ASN A 48 -0.90 -5.11 7.79
CA ASN A 48 -0.06 -4.53 8.84
C ASN A 48 -0.56 -3.14 9.20
N GLY A 49 -0.05 -2.55 10.28
CA GLY A 49 -0.53 -1.27 10.79
C GLY A 49 -0.50 -0.16 9.73
N ALA A 50 0.62 -0.01 9.00
CA ALA A 50 0.77 1.02 7.97
C ALA A 50 -0.27 0.89 6.84
N PHE A 51 -0.46 -0.32 6.33
CA PHE A 51 -1.40 -0.54 5.22
C PHE A 51 -2.85 -0.36 5.66
N MET A 52 -3.15 -0.69 6.93
CA MET A 52 -4.48 -0.44 7.49
C MET A 52 -4.73 1.05 7.71
N ASP A 53 -3.73 1.80 8.19
CA ASP A 53 -3.81 3.26 8.32
C ASP A 53 -3.98 3.94 6.95
N MET A 54 -3.24 3.49 5.91
CA MET A 54 -3.41 3.96 4.53
C MET A 54 -4.81 3.67 4.01
N LYS A 55 -5.33 2.45 4.19
CA LYS A 55 -6.69 2.06 3.82
C LYS A 55 -7.72 2.93 4.53
N GLU A 56 -7.57 3.13 5.84
CA GLU A 56 -8.47 4.00 6.62
C GLU A 56 -8.45 5.42 6.09
N GLY A 57 -7.26 5.98 5.79
CA GLY A 57 -7.10 7.29 5.19
C GLY A 57 -7.82 7.41 3.84
N ILE A 58 -7.69 6.41 2.97
CA ILE A 58 -8.41 6.35 1.69
C ILE A 58 -9.92 6.39 1.92
N LEU A 59 -10.43 5.53 2.79
CA LEU A 59 -11.88 5.44 3.04
C LEU A 59 -12.44 6.71 3.70
N GLU A 60 -11.74 7.28 4.68
CA GLU A 60 -12.15 8.54 5.33
C GLU A 60 -12.24 9.68 4.31
N GLU A 61 -11.21 9.82 3.45
CA GLU A 61 -11.20 10.93 2.49
C GLU A 61 -12.27 10.74 1.42
N LEU A 62 -12.44 9.52 0.89
CA LEU A 62 -13.53 9.24 -0.05
C LEU A 62 -14.90 9.55 0.56
N LYS A 63 -15.14 9.18 1.82
CA LYS A 63 -16.39 9.52 2.53
C LYS A 63 -16.55 11.03 2.69
N ALA A 64 -15.51 11.76 3.05
CA ALA A 64 -15.52 13.22 3.15
C ALA A 64 -15.83 13.90 1.81
N LYS A 65 -15.46 13.28 0.69
CA LYS A 65 -15.76 13.74 -0.69
C LYS A 65 -17.13 13.28 -1.21
N GLY A 66 -17.90 12.54 -0.41
CA GLY A 66 -19.28 12.14 -0.72
C GLY A 66 -19.44 10.73 -1.28
N TYR A 67 -18.38 9.89 -1.25
CA TYR A 67 -18.45 8.47 -1.58
C TYR A 67 -18.75 7.67 -0.31
N THR A 68 -20.01 7.36 -0.06
CA THR A 68 -20.49 6.65 1.13
C THR A 68 -21.09 5.30 0.75
N GLU A 69 -21.36 4.46 1.73
CA GLU A 69 -21.98 3.15 1.53
C GLU A 69 -23.37 3.24 0.85
N ASP A 70 -24.01 4.43 0.86
CA ASP A 70 -25.28 4.65 0.17
C ASP A 70 -25.14 4.68 -1.36
N ASN A 71 -23.99 5.16 -1.86
CA ASN A 71 -23.74 5.35 -3.31
C ASN A 71 -22.49 4.64 -3.83
N THR A 72 -21.74 3.95 -2.97
CA THR A 72 -20.47 3.30 -3.30
C THR A 72 -20.33 1.98 -2.56
N THR A 73 -19.93 0.93 -3.27
CA THR A 73 -19.52 -0.34 -2.69
C THR A 73 -17.99 -0.34 -2.58
N PHE A 74 -17.47 -0.49 -1.37
CA PHE A 74 -16.04 -0.66 -1.12
C PHE A 74 -15.73 -2.15 -0.96
N ASP A 75 -14.87 -2.67 -1.84
CA ASP A 75 -14.44 -4.07 -1.83
C ASP A 75 -12.96 -4.15 -1.47
N TYR A 76 -12.68 -4.53 -0.22
CA TYR A 76 -11.32 -4.69 0.27
C TYR A 76 -10.90 -6.16 0.22
N GLN A 77 -9.75 -6.44 -0.40
CA GLN A 77 -9.16 -7.76 -0.50
C GLN A 77 -7.69 -7.75 -0.08
N CYS A 78 -7.31 -8.73 0.75
CA CYS A 78 -5.94 -8.96 1.17
C CYS A 78 -5.45 -10.32 0.65
N ALA A 79 -4.26 -10.33 0.05
CA ALA A 79 -3.65 -11.55 -0.48
C ALA A 79 -3.01 -12.45 0.60
N SER A 80 -2.91 -11.97 1.84
CA SER A 80 -2.34 -12.71 2.98
C SER A 80 -0.92 -13.24 2.72
N GLY A 81 -0.11 -12.48 1.96
CA GLY A 81 1.27 -12.85 1.61
C GLY A 81 1.42 -13.81 0.43
N ASP A 82 0.31 -14.27 -0.18
CA ASP A 82 0.34 -15.23 -1.28
C ASP A 82 0.21 -14.57 -2.65
N ALA A 83 1.23 -14.73 -3.51
CA ALA A 83 1.28 -14.11 -4.83
C ALA A 83 0.21 -14.65 -5.80
N THR A 84 -0.21 -15.91 -5.65
CA THR A 84 -1.26 -16.50 -6.49
C THR A 84 -2.62 -15.91 -6.15
N THR A 85 -2.89 -15.76 -4.85
CA THR A 85 -4.07 -15.08 -4.34
C THR A 85 -4.10 -13.62 -4.81
N LEU A 86 -2.96 -12.91 -4.74
CA LEU A 86 -2.85 -11.54 -5.23
C LEU A 86 -3.20 -11.43 -6.72
N SER A 87 -2.66 -12.33 -7.55
CA SER A 87 -2.96 -12.38 -8.99
C SER A 87 -4.45 -12.64 -9.26
N THR A 88 -5.08 -13.51 -8.46
CA THR A 88 -6.52 -13.79 -8.55
C THR A 88 -7.35 -12.56 -8.19
N ILE A 89 -7.02 -11.88 -7.10
CA ILE A 89 -7.70 -10.65 -6.65
C ILE A 89 -7.58 -9.57 -7.73
N ALA A 90 -6.36 -9.33 -8.23
CA ALA A 90 -6.10 -8.32 -9.26
C ALA A 90 -6.91 -8.61 -10.54
N SER A 91 -6.91 -9.85 -11.02
CA SER A 91 -7.68 -10.26 -12.20
C SER A 91 -9.19 -10.08 -12.01
N ASN A 92 -9.71 -10.40 -10.81
CA ASN A 92 -11.13 -10.21 -10.49
C ASN A 92 -11.54 -8.73 -10.46
N MET A 93 -10.65 -7.85 -9.98
CA MET A 93 -10.91 -6.41 -9.93
C MET A 93 -10.63 -5.70 -11.27
N ALA A 94 -9.97 -6.38 -12.20
CA ALA A 94 -9.67 -5.88 -13.54
C ALA A 94 -10.77 -6.18 -14.58
N ASP A 95 -11.90 -6.77 -14.18
CA ASP A 95 -12.98 -7.27 -15.06
C ASP A 95 -13.87 -6.16 -15.65
N GLY A 96 -13.59 -4.89 -15.35
CA GLY A 96 -14.37 -3.73 -15.79
C GLY A 96 -15.59 -3.41 -14.93
N SER A 97 -15.88 -4.19 -13.89
CA SER A 97 -16.99 -3.92 -12.95
C SER A 97 -16.66 -2.86 -11.91
N TYR A 98 -15.38 -2.53 -11.74
CA TYR A 98 -14.93 -1.51 -10.78
C TYR A 98 -14.75 -0.14 -11.45
N THR A 99 -15.16 0.91 -10.75
CA THR A 99 -14.96 2.29 -11.18
C THR A 99 -13.50 2.72 -11.03
N ALA A 100 -12.83 2.23 -9.99
CA ALA A 100 -11.43 2.45 -9.69
C ALA A 100 -10.92 1.40 -8.71
N VAL A 101 -9.61 1.14 -8.72
CA VAL A 101 -8.96 0.24 -7.76
C VAL A 101 -7.81 0.97 -7.08
N PHE A 102 -7.81 0.96 -5.75
CA PHE A 102 -6.69 1.38 -4.94
C PHE A 102 -5.77 0.19 -4.68
N THR A 103 -4.48 0.37 -4.93
CA THR A 103 -3.48 -0.65 -4.66
C THR A 103 -2.50 -0.11 -3.63
N ILE A 104 -2.35 -0.78 -2.49
CA ILE A 104 -1.48 -0.32 -1.41
C ILE A 104 -0.16 -1.09 -1.47
N ALA A 105 0.95 -0.37 -1.61
CA ALA A 105 2.32 -0.83 -1.80
C ALA A 105 2.61 -1.41 -3.21
N THR A 106 3.89 -1.74 -3.44
CA THR A 106 4.41 -2.11 -4.78
C THR A 106 3.84 -3.41 -5.34
N PRO A 107 3.80 -4.54 -4.60
CA PRO A 107 3.35 -5.81 -5.16
C PRO A 107 1.90 -5.78 -5.68
N PRO A 108 0.90 -5.26 -4.94
CA PRO A 108 -0.46 -5.13 -5.47
C PRO A 108 -0.54 -4.23 -6.70
N THR A 109 0.25 -3.14 -6.71
CA THR A 109 0.25 -2.20 -7.84
C THR A 109 0.81 -2.85 -9.10
N GLN A 110 1.97 -3.49 -9.01
CA GLN A 110 2.58 -4.21 -10.13
C GLN A 110 1.65 -5.28 -10.69
N THR A 111 1.06 -6.08 -9.80
CA THR A 111 0.16 -7.17 -10.20
C THR A 111 -1.08 -6.63 -10.89
N PHE A 112 -1.69 -5.54 -10.38
CA PHE A 112 -2.88 -4.95 -11.00
C PHE A 112 -2.55 -4.27 -12.34
N VAL A 113 -1.49 -3.48 -12.41
CA VAL A 113 -1.06 -2.81 -13.65
C VAL A 113 -0.73 -3.83 -14.75
N SER A 114 -0.14 -4.98 -14.38
CA SER A 114 0.16 -6.04 -15.35
C SER A 114 -1.08 -6.72 -15.96
N THR A 115 -2.29 -6.48 -15.45
CA THR A 115 -3.53 -6.94 -16.07
C THR A 115 -3.94 -6.11 -17.29
N GLU A 116 -3.30 -4.94 -17.50
CA GLU A 116 -3.62 -4.00 -18.59
C GLU A 116 -5.12 -3.62 -18.63
N SER A 117 -5.76 -3.54 -17.47
CA SER A 117 -7.20 -3.27 -17.34
C SER A 117 -7.55 -1.83 -17.73
N ASP A 118 -8.75 -1.66 -18.31
CA ASP A 118 -9.36 -0.34 -18.48
C ASP A 118 -9.79 0.31 -17.15
N THR A 119 -9.87 -0.47 -16.05
CA THR A 119 -10.13 0.06 -14.71
C THR A 119 -8.90 0.79 -14.20
N PRO A 120 -8.98 2.08 -13.83
CA PRO A 120 -7.82 2.84 -13.37
C PRO A 120 -7.34 2.39 -12.01
N ALA A 121 -6.01 2.39 -11.82
CA ALA A 121 -5.36 2.13 -10.56
C ALA A 121 -4.91 3.44 -9.90
N PHE A 122 -5.20 3.57 -8.59
CA PHE A 122 -4.67 4.62 -7.73
C PHE A 122 -3.75 3.98 -6.68
N PHE A 123 -2.44 4.03 -6.95
CA PHE A 123 -1.50 3.40 -6.04
C PHE A 123 -1.19 4.29 -4.83
N CYS A 124 -1.15 3.67 -3.66
CA CYS A 124 -0.78 4.30 -2.40
C CYS A 124 0.56 3.74 -1.92
N ALA A 125 1.52 4.61 -1.64
CA ALA A 125 2.80 4.26 -1.04
C ALA A 125 3.66 3.28 -1.87
N VAL A 126 3.77 3.51 -3.17
CA VAL A 126 4.77 2.82 -4.00
C VAL A 126 6.09 3.58 -3.91
N SER A 127 7.10 3.01 -3.25
CA SER A 127 8.35 3.73 -2.95
C SER A 127 9.18 4.09 -4.20
N ALA A 128 9.12 3.27 -5.25
CA ALA A 128 9.90 3.46 -6.48
C ALA A 128 9.07 3.17 -7.74
N PRO A 129 8.07 4.02 -8.08
CA PRO A 129 7.12 3.72 -9.15
C PRO A 129 7.77 3.44 -10.52
N LEU A 130 8.79 4.20 -10.89
CA LEU A 130 9.53 4.03 -12.15
C LEU A 130 10.32 2.72 -12.16
N ALA A 131 11.06 2.41 -11.08
CA ALA A 131 11.83 1.18 -10.97
C ALA A 131 10.92 -0.06 -10.92
N ALA A 132 9.76 0.06 -10.26
CA ALA A 132 8.74 -0.97 -10.21
C ALA A 132 7.95 -1.13 -11.51
N LYS A 133 8.18 -0.25 -12.50
CA LYS A 133 7.49 -0.26 -13.81
C LYS A 133 5.97 -0.18 -13.70
N VAL A 134 5.46 0.52 -12.69
CA VAL A 134 4.02 0.77 -12.55
C VAL A 134 3.58 2.02 -13.30
N LEU A 135 4.54 2.83 -13.76
CA LEU A 135 4.44 3.89 -14.74
C LEU A 135 5.84 4.21 -15.30
N THR A 136 5.93 4.93 -16.42
CA THR A 136 7.22 5.34 -17.01
C THR A 136 7.51 6.83 -16.81
N ASP A 137 6.50 7.63 -16.46
CA ASP A 137 6.60 9.07 -16.22
C ASP A 137 5.74 9.48 -15.01
N MET A 138 6.34 10.14 -14.02
CA MET A 138 5.64 10.62 -12.82
C MET A 138 4.72 11.82 -13.12
N ASP A 139 5.13 12.69 -14.04
CA ASP A 139 4.38 13.89 -14.38
C ASP A 139 3.23 13.60 -15.35
N LYS A 140 3.38 12.54 -16.15
CA LYS A 140 2.38 12.09 -17.12
C LYS A 140 2.23 10.56 -17.07
N PRO A 141 1.47 10.04 -16.09
CA PRO A 141 1.28 8.61 -15.91
C PRO A 141 0.67 7.94 -17.15
N ASP A 142 1.21 6.80 -17.55
CA ASP A 142 0.95 6.19 -18.86
C ASP A 142 0.40 4.75 -18.82
N MET A 143 0.32 4.12 -17.66
CA MET A 143 -0.13 2.73 -17.51
C MET A 143 -1.52 2.62 -16.87
N ASN A 144 -2.41 3.58 -17.16
CA ASN A 144 -3.72 3.71 -16.52
C ASN A 144 -3.63 3.67 -14.97
N ALA A 145 -2.50 4.11 -14.43
CA ALA A 145 -2.19 4.12 -13.00
C ALA A 145 -1.53 5.44 -12.61
N THR A 146 -1.94 6.00 -11.48
CA THR A 146 -1.29 7.14 -10.82
C THR A 146 -1.42 6.99 -9.32
N GLY A 147 -0.73 7.81 -8.53
CA GLY A 147 -0.86 7.72 -7.08
C GLY A 147 0.28 8.38 -6.32
N THR A 148 0.51 7.89 -5.12
CA THR A 148 1.48 8.46 -4.19
C THR A 148 2.67 7.54 -3.95
N SER A 149 3.87 8.14 -3.92
CA SER A 149 5.10 7.49 -3.51
C SER A 149 5.47 7.92 -2.08
N ASN A 150 5.81 6.95 -1.24
CA ASN A 150 6.35 7.15 0.08
C ASN A 150 7.89 7.09 0.10
N ALA A 151 8.53 7.44 -1.00
CA ALA A 151 9.98 7.43 -1.09
C ALA A 151 10.58 8.42 -0.09
N ILE A 152 11.36 7.89 0.85
CA ILE A 152 12.25 8.68 1.69
C ILE A 152 13.66 8.48 1.14
N PRO A 153 14.39 9.55 0.79
CA PRO A 153 15.77 9.40 0.33
C PRO A 153 16.59 8.63 1.37
N VAL A 154 17.21 7.53 0.96
CA VAL A 154 17.99 6.68 1.88
C VAL A 154 19.13 7.46 2.54
N SER A 155 19.69 8.48 1.87
CA SER A 155 20.67 9.40 2.45
C SER A 155 20.14 10.10 3.70
N GLU A 156 18.89 10.57 3.72
CA GLU A 156 18.29 11.22 4.90
C GLU A 156 18.21 10.25 6.09
N ILE A 157 17.84 8.98 5.85
CA ILE A 157 17.74 7.96 6.91
C ILE A 157 19.15 7.59 7.41
N ILE A 158 20.12 7.38 6.52
CA ILE A 158 21.48 7.02 6.89
C ILE A 158 22.19 8.19 7.59
N ASP A 159 22.03 9.43 7.11
CA ASP A 159 22.59 10.62 7.75
C ASP A 159 22.00 10.82 9.16
N PHE A 160 20.68 10.63 9.29
CA PHE A 160 20.01 10.62 10.60
C PHE A 160 20.57 9.53 11.52
N ALA A 161 20.77 8.32 11.00
CA ALA A 161 21.35 7.20 11.73
C ALA A 161 22.78 7.49 12.19
N GLN A 162 23.61 7.98 11.28
CA GLN A 162 24.99 8.35 11.56
C GLN A 162 25.11 9.51 12.55
N ALA A 163 24.23 10.50 12.47
CA ALA A 163 24.22 11.61 13.42
C ALA A 163 23.76 11.17 14.83
N THR A 164 22.86 10.19 14.91
CA THR A 164 22.30 9.69 16.17
C THR A 164 23.21 8.67 16.85
N LYS A 165 23.68 7.66 16.14
CA LYS A 165 24.61 6.63 16.63
C LYS A 165 25.50 6.18 15.48
N PRO A 166 26.71 6.73 15.34
CA PRO A 166 27.62 6.39 14.24
C PRO A 166 27.90 4.90 14.15
N ALA A 167 27.81 4.35 12.93
CA ALA A 167 28.09 2.96 12.61
C ALA A 167 29.21 2.89 11.56
N LYS A 168 30.12 1.94 11.70
CA LYS A 168 31.20 1.65 10.73
C LYS A 168 30.79 0.56 9.76
N LYS A 169 29.91 -0.34 10.17
CA LYS A 169 29.43 -1.46 9.36
C LYS A 169 27.92 -1.66 9.51
N TYR A 170 27.18 -1.56 8.41
CA TYR A 170 25.74 -1.81 8.38
C TYR A 170 25.43 -3.25 7.98
N GLY A 171 24.39 -3.83 8.58
CA GLY A 171 23.70 -4.99 8.07
C GLY A 171 22.50 -4.54 7.23
N LEU A 172 22.35 -5.10 6.03
CA LEU A 172 21.23 -4.85 5.15
C LEU A 172 20.40 -6.13 5.06
N ILE A 173 19.10 -6.06 5.37
CA ILE A 173 18.21 -7.22 5.32
C ILE A 173 16.99 -6.92 4.46
N TYR A 174 16.67 -7.81 3.53
CA TYR A 174 15.51 -7.71 2.63
C TYR A 174 15.10 -9.08 2.09
N SER A 175 13.91 -9.20 1.51
CA SER A 175 13.44 -10.50 1.00
C SER A 175 14.10 -10.92 -0.31
N GLY A 176 14.44 -9.95 -1.16
CA GLY A 176 14.87 -10.16 -2.54
C GLY A 176 13.71 -10.41 -3.52
N ASN A 177 12.47 -10.43 -3.03
CA ASN A 177 11.26 -10.73 -3.80
C ASN A 177 10.48 -9.47 -4.21
N GLU A 178 10.81 -8.31 -3.66
CA GLU A 178 10.15 -7.04 -3.94
C GLU A 178 11.12 -6.04 -4.58
N ASP A 179 10.73 -5.50 -5.74
CA ASP A 179 11.57 -4.58 -6.53
C ASP A 179 11.86 -3.28 -5.77
N ASN A 180 10.89 -2.76 -5.00
CA ASN A 180 11.06 -1.57 -4.17
C ASN A 180 12.12 -1.79 -3.09
N ALA A 181 12.10 -2.93 -2.40
CA ALA A 181 13.05 -3.28 -1.36
C ALA A 181 14.46 -3.45 -1.96
N THR A 182 14.57 -4.22 -3.04
CA THR A 182 15.84 -4.43 -3.77
C THR A 182 16.42 -3.10 -4.27
N ASN A 183 15.59 -2.22 -4.84
CA ASN A 183 16.03 -0.90 -5.30
C ASN A 183 16.49 -0.01 -4.12
N THR A 184 15.76 -0.04 -2.99
CA THR A 184 16.14 0.70 -1.79
C THR A 184 17.48 0.22 -1.24
N ILE A 185 17.72 -1.09 -1.17
CA ILE A 185 19.00 -1.65 -0.71
C ILE A 185 20.15 -1.20 -1.62
N LYS A 186 20.00 -1.24 -2.95
CA LYS A 186 21.02 -0.72 -3.87
C LYS A 186 21.36 0.75 -3.61
N GLN A 187 20.35 1.59 -3.37
CA GLN A 187 20.59 3.00 -3.03
C GLN A 187 21.33 3.14 -1.69
N VAL A 188 21.00 2.31 -0.68
CA VAL A 188 21.71 2.29 0.60
C VAL A 188 23.17 1.89 0.42
N GLU A 189 23.45 0.84 -0.36
CA GLU A 189 24.81 0.42 -0.68
C GLU A 189 25.62 1.51 -1.37
N GLU A 190 25.05 2.14 -2.39
CA GLU A 190 25.70 3.24 -3.12
C GLU A 190 26.02 4.40 -2.19
N TYR A 191 25.08 4.74 -1.28
CA TYR A 191 25.26 5.81 -0.32
C TYR A 191 26.31 5.46 0.74
N LEU A 192 26.28 4.25 1.32
CA LEU A 192 27.29 3.78 2.28
C LEU A 192 28.70 3.75 1.66
N LYS A 193 28.84 3.27 0.42
CA LYS A 193 30.10 3.36 -0.34
C LYS A 193 30.59 4.78 -0.49
N LYS A 194 29.68 5.72 -0.83
CA LYS A 194 30.00 7.15 -0.99
C LYS A 194 30.54 7.77 0.28
N ILE A 195 29.99 7.40 1.46
CA ILE A 195 30.41 7.95 2.75
C ILE A 195 31.50 7.11 3.45
N GLY A 196 32.02 6.05 2.79
CA GLY A 196 33.10 5.21 3.30
C GLY A 196 32.70 4.30 4.46
N VAL A 197 31.45 3.86 4.52
CA VAL A 197 30.91 2.96 5.55
C VAL A 197 30.75 1.55 4.98
N GLU A 198 31.21 0.55 5.72
CA GLU A 198 31.11 -0.86 5.32
C GLU A 198 29.68 -1.38 5.45
N TYR A 199 29.35 -2.42 4.68
CA TYR A 199 28.07 -3.12 4.84
C TYR A 199 28.19 -4.61 4.50
N VAL A 200 27.19 -5.37 4.94
CA VAL A 200 26.97 -6.78 4.61
C VAL A 200 25.48 -7.02 4.41
N GLU A 201 25.14 -7.83 3.41
CA GLU A 201 23.76 -8.15 3.09
C GLU A 201 23.38 -9.57 3.52
N LYS A 202 22.12 -9.75 3.90
CA LYS A 202 21.49 -11.06 4.07
C LYS A 202 20.05 -10.98 3.55
N THR A 203 19.67 -11.97 2.75
CA THR A 203 18.29 -12.11 2.27
C THR A 203 17.48 -13.04 3.18
N ALA A 204 16.20 -12.73 3.33
CA ALA A 204 15.22 -13.56 4.02
C ALA A 204 13.99 -13.73 3.11
N PRO A 205 13.94 -14.73 2.23
CA PRO A 205 12.89 -14.90 1.23
C PRO A 205 11.50 -15.12 1.82
N THR A 206 11.42 -15.55 3.09
CA THR A 206 10.16 -15.72 3.84
C THR A 206 10.28 -15.07 5.22
N ALA A 207 9.15 -14.76 5.86
CA ALA A 207 9.12 -14.24 7.23
C ALA A 207 9.82 -15.17 8.24
N ALA A 208 9.77 -16.49 8.02
CA ALA A 208 10.46 -17.49 8.86
C ALA A 208 12.00 -17.42 8.74
N ASP A 209 12.53 -16.91 7.62
CA ASP A 209 13.98 -16.79 7.40
C ASP A 209 14.57 -15.56 8.08
N VAL A 210 13.75 -14.59 8.50
CA VAL A 210 14.21 -13.31 9.08
C VAL A 210 15.07 -13.52 10.33
N GLU A 211 14.71 -14.47 11.20
CA GLU A 211 15.48 -14.79 12.39
C GLU A 211 16.91 -15.26 12.04
N ASN A 212 17.03 -16.20 11.11
CA ASN A 212 18.32 -16.73 10.68
C ASN A 212 19.19 -15.67 9.97
N ALA A 213 18.58 -14.87 9.09
CA ALA A 213 19.28 -13.79 8.40
C ALA A 213 19.78 -12.73 9.39
N THR A 214 18.99 -12.39 10.40
CA THR A 214 19.37 -11.44 11.46
C THR A 214 20.54 -11.98 12.29
N ASN A 215 20.48 -13.25 12.72
CA ASN A 215 21.57 -13.87 13.46
C ASN A 215 22.87 -13.90 12.64
N ALA A 216 22.78 -14.12 11.32
CA ALA A 216 23.93 -14.05 10.43
C ALA A 216 24.52 -12.63 10.36
N LEU A 217 23.69 -11.58 10.32
CA LEU A 217 24.18 -10.19 10.39
C LEU A 217 24.89 -9.90 11.72
N ILE A 218 24.32 -10.35 12.83
CA ILE A 218 24.95 -10.17 14.16
C ILE A 218 26.30 -10.89 14.23
N ALA A 219 26.41 -12.08 13.65
CA ALA A 219 27.69 -12.82 13.59
C ALA A 219 28.77 -12.08 12.77
N GLU A 220 28.37 -11.28 11.79
CA GLU A 220 29.25 -10.38 11.01
C GLU A 220 29.66 -9.11 11.77
N LYS A 221 29.21 -8.94 13.02
CA LYS A 221 29.53 -7.81 13.91
C LYS A 221 29.15 -6.45 13.32
N VAL A 222 27.93 -6.36 12.79
CA VAL A 222 27.38 -5.09 12.29
C VAL A 222 27.10 -4.13 13.44
N ASP A 223 27.31 -2.82 13.22
CA ASP A 223 27.06 -1.76 14.21
C ASP A 223 25.62 -1.25 14.15
N ALA A 224 24.93 -1.43 13.02
CA ALA A 224 23.53 -1.06 12.81
C ALA A 224 22.90 -1.99 11.75
N VAL A 225 21.58 -2.10 11.76
CA VAL A 225 20.82 -2.81 10.70
C VAL A 225 19.87 -1.83 10.02
N PHE A 226 19.80 -1.89 8.69
CA PHE A 226 18.84 -1.17 7.88
C PHE A 226 17.76 -2.13 7.34
N VAL A 227 16.50 -1.71 7.46
CA VAL A 227 15.30 -2.49 7.06
C VAL A 227 14.50 -1.64 6.07
N PRO A 228 14.40 -2.03 4.79
CA PRO A 228 13.59 -1.32 3.80
C PRO A 228 12.09 -1.52 4.02
N ASN A 229 11.27 -0.85 3.21
CA ASN A 229 9.86 -1.22 3.06
C ASN A 229 9.78 -2.52 2.26
N ASP A 230 9.58 -3.63 2.96
CA ASP A 230 9.53 -4.99 2.44
C ASP A 230 8.48 -5.75 3.24
N SER A 231 7.40 -6.18 2.59
CA SER A 231 6.25 -6.80 3.27
C SER A 231 6.63 -8.09 4.00
N ILE A 232 7.55 -8.87 3.43
CA ILE A 232 8.01 -10.15 4.01
C ILE A 232 8.87 -9.88 5.26
N ILE A 233 9.77 -8.90 5.18
CA ILE A 233 10.60 -8.54 6.34
C ILE A 233 9.74 -7.93 7.44
N GLN A 234 8.74 -7.09 7.09
CA GLN A 234 7.80 -6.51 8.06
C GLN A 234 6.97 -7.56 8.78
N ASP A 235 6.58 -8.64 8.13
CA ASP A 235 5.86 -9.76 8.77
C ASP A 235 6.74 -10.50 9.80
N GLY A 236 8.04 -10.65 9.53
CA GLY A 236 9.02 -11.28 10.42
C GLY A 236 9.75 -10.32 11.38
N VAL A 237 9.45 -9.01 11.36
CA VAL A 237 10.29 -7.96 11.97
C VAL A 237 10.40 -8.04 13.48
N SER A 238 9.42 -8.58 14.18
CA SER A 238 9.45 -8.71 15.64
C SER A 238 10.66 -9.53 16.11
N LYS A 239 11.02 -10.62 15.42
CA LYS A 239 12.21 -11.42 15.73
C LYS A 239 13.50 -10.67 15.43
N LEU A 240 13.57 -9.96 14.32
CA LEU A 240 14.70 -9.11 13.97
C LEU A 240 14.98 -8.08 15.08
N THR A 241 13.93 -7.36 15.49
CA THR A 241 14.07 -6.28 16.47
C THR A 241 14.42 -6.79 17.86
N GLU A 242 13.86 -7.95 18.28
CA GLU A 242 14.21 -8.63 19.52
C GLU A 242 15.71 -8.97 19.57
N ILE A 243 16.24 -9.65 18.54
CA ILE A 243 17.65 -10.05 18.45
C ILE A 243 18.57 -8.81 18.44
N CYS A 244 18.27 -7.81 17.63
CA CYS A 244 19.08 -6.61 17.51
C CYS A 244 19.08 -5.81 18.83
N LYS A 245 17.92 -5.69 19.50
CA LYS A 245 17.78 -5.04 20.80
C LYS A 245 18.63 -5.73 21.85
N ASP A 246 18.58 -7.05 21.96
CA ASP A 246 19.39 -7.85 22.92
C ASP A 246 20.90 -7.68 22.69
N LYS A 247 21.32 -7.54 21.44
CA LYS A 247 22.73 -7.30 21.07
C LYS A 247 23.12 -5.83 21.07
N LYS A 248 22.18 -4.91 21.41
CA LYS A 248 22.37 -3.45 21.42
C LYS A 248 22.78 -2.88 20.05
N VAL A 249 22.33 -3.52 18.98
CA VAL A 249 22.49 -3.07 17.60
C VAL A 249 21.26 -2.26 17.20
N PRO A 250 21.37 -0.96 16.91
CA PRO A 250 20.24 -0.16 16.47
C PRO A 250 19.73 -0.62 15.11
N THR A 251 18.41 -0.56 14.95
CA THR A 251 17.74 -0.89 13.70
C THR A 251 17.07 0.35 13.14
N TYR A 252 17.44 0.75 11.93
CA TYR A 252 16.83 1.85 11.20
C TYR A 252 15.96 1.30 10.07
N CYS A 253 14.82 1.87 9.86
CA CYS A 253 13.84 1.32 8.90
C CYS A 253 13.16 2.44 8.12
N ALA A 254 12.37 2.07 7.13
CA ALA A 254 11.68 3.00 6.24
C ALA A 254 10.18 3.18 6.58
N SER A 255 9.70 2.68 7.75
CA SER A 255 8.29 2.77 8.15
C SER A 255 8.14 2.97 9.66
N ALA A 256 7.21 3.85 10.08
CA ALA A 256 6.87 4.08 11.48
C ALA A 256 6.24 2.84 12.15
N THR A 257 5.49 2.04 11.42
CA THR A 257 4.92 0.78 11.94
C THR A 257 5.98 -0.25 12.25
N THR A 258 7.07 -0.28 11.46
CA THR A 258 8.25 -1.10 11.77
C THR A 258 8.93 -0.63 13.06
N VAL A 259 8.89 0.68 13.38
CA VAL A 259 9.32 1.22 14.68
C VAL A 259 8.39 0.76 15.80
N GLN A 260 7.07 0.73 15.61
CA GLN A 260 6.14 0.15 16.59
C GLN A 260 6.39 -1.33 16.84
N SER A 261 6.87 -2.07 15.85
CA SER A 261 7.27 -3.48 16.00
C SER A 261 8.65 -3.66 16.66
N GLY A 262 9.26 -2.59 17.16
CA GLY A 262 10.50 -2.62 17.94
C GLY A 262 11.76 -2.16 17.22
N CYS A 263 11.74 -1.80 15.93
CA CYS A 263 12.86 -1.10 15.30
C CYS A 263 13.16 0.19 16.05
N PHE A 264 14.45 0.58 16.09
CA PHE A 264 14.87 1.73 16.88
C PHE A 264 14.26 3.03 16.38
N ALA A 265 14.47 3.37 15.11
CA ALA A 265 14.04 4.68 14.61
C ALA A 265 13.90 4.73 13.08
N THR A 266 13.13 5.69 12.61
CA THR A 266 13.00 6.07 11.20
C THR A 266 12.68 7.55 11.04
N LEU A 267 12.90 8.06 9.84
CA LEU A 267 12.18 9.21 9.32
C LEU A 267 10.90 8.70 8.68
N ALA A 268 9.77 9.31 8.93
CA ALA A 268 8.48 8.75 8.61
C ALA A 268 7.57 9.72 7.87
N ILE A 269 6.65 9.14 7.13
CA ILE A 269 5.51 9.77 6.49
C ILE A 269 4.27 9.38 7.29
N ASP A 270 3.26 10.22 7.34
CA ASP A 270 1.97 9.91 7.94
C ASP A 270 1.22 8.91 7.03
N ASP A 271 1.17 7.64 7.43
CA ASP A 271 0.55 6.56 6.66
C ASP A 271 -0.93 6.83 6.35
N LYS A 272 -1.67 7.41 7.30
CA LYS A 272 -3.06 7.81 7.08
C LYS A 272 -3.16 9.00 6.13
N GLY A 273 -2.25 9.97 6.27
CA GLY A 273 -2.15 11.14 5.41
C GLY A 273 -1.85 10.79 3.95
N ILE A 274 -0.95 9.84 3.69
CA ILE A 274 -0.69 9.39 2.31
C ILE A 274 -1.91 8.68 1.70
N GLY A 275 -2.67 7.91 2.51
CA GLY A 275 -3.93 7.32 2.09
C GLY A 275 -4.94 8.38 1.65
N LYS A 276 -5.13 9.45 2.46
CA LYS A 276 -6.00 10.60 2.13
C LYS A 276 -5.55 11.28 0.84
N LYS A 277 -4.26 11.51 0.70
CA LYS A 277 -3.69 12.12 -0.51
C LYS A 277 -3.98 11.30 -1.77
N THR A 278 -3.85 9.99 -1.68
CA THR A 278 -4.18 9.08 -2.79
C THR A 278 -5.66 9.14 -3.15
N ALA A 279 -6.54 9.21 -2.15
CA ALA A 279 -7.97 9.37 -2.37
C ALA A 279 -8.32 10.70 -3.03
N ASP A 280 -7.68 11.82 -2.64
CA ASP A 280 -7.84 13.11 -3.30
C ASP A 280 -7.49 13.04 -4.78
N MET A 281 -6.41 12.34 -5.14
CA MET A 281 -6.02 12.12 -6.54
C MET A 281 -7.09 11.31 -7.29
N ALA A 282 -7.64 10.26 -6.66
CA ALA A 282 -8.73 9.48 -7.26
C ALA A 282 -10.01 10.31 -7.45
N VAL A 283 -10.30 11.26 -6.57
CA VAL A 283 -11.44 12.17 -6.69
C VAL A 283 -11.33 13.07 -7.91
N GLU A 284 -10.13 13.45 -8.35
CA GLU A 284 -9.94 14.17 -9.62
C GLU A 284 -10.45 13.38 -10.83
N TYR A 285 -10.29 12.05 -10.81
CA TYR A 285 -10.87 11.16 -11.81
C TYR A 285 -12.37 10.94 -11.57
N LEU A 286 -12.73 10.51 -10.35
CA LEU A 286 -14.09 10.04 -10.02
C LEU A 286 -15.16 11.13 -10.11
N LYS A 287 -14.83 12.37 -9.76
CA LYS A 287 -15.76 13.52 -9.66
C LYS A 287 -15.52 14.56 -10.72
N ASN A 288 -14.26 14.86 -11.01
CA ASN A 288 -13.89 15.96 -11.90
C ASN A 288 -13.66 15.49 -13.34
N GLY A 289 -13.70 14.18 -13.60
CA GLY A 289 -13.61 13.58 -14.95
C GLY A 289 -12.22 13.72 -15.58
N LYS A 290 -11.16 13.99 -14.78
CA LYS A 290 -9.80 14.01 -15.31
C LYS A 290 -9.39 12.61 -15.73
N LYS A 291 -8.63 12.51 -16.81
CA LYS A 291 -7.98 11.25 -17.15
C LYS A 291 -6.84 10.94 -16.18
N VAL A 292 -6.51 9.68 -16.01
CA VAL A 292 -5.39 9.25 -15.14
C VAL A 292 -4.07 9.88 -15.59
N GLU A 293 -3.84 9.95 -16.90
CA GLU A 293 -2.64 10.57 -17.50
C GLU A 293 -2.49 12.08 -17.20
N ASP A 294 -3.56 12.77 -16.79
CA ASP A 294 -3.58 14.19 -16.42
C ASP A 294 -3.48 14.40 -14.90
N ILE A 295 -3.25 13.34 -14.14
CA ILE A 295 -3.10 13.36 -12.67
C ILE A 295 -1.67 12.92 -12.34
N PRO A 296 -0.69 13.84 -12.19
CA PRO A 296 0.70 13.48 -11.88
C PRO A 296 0.82 12.65 -10.62
N ALA A 297 1.65 11.62 -10.66
CA ALA A 297 2.02 10.86 -9.48
C ALA A 297 2.88 11.73 -8.54
N GLN A 298 2.72 11.57 -7.21
CA GLN A 298 3.30 12.48 -6.24
C GLN A 298 4.18 11.75 -5.23
N VAL A 299 5.37 12.30 -4.96
CA VAL A 299 6.20 11.87 -3.82
C VAL A 299 5.76 12.67 -2.60
N VAL A 300 5.42 11.96 -1.52
CA VAL A 300 5.05 12.57 -0.22
C VAL A 300 6.32 12.79 0.60
N GLY A 301 6.45 13.95 1.24
CA GLY A 301 7.62 14.30 2.03
C GLY A 301 7.65 13.64 3.41
N ILE A 302 8.79 13.81 4.11
CA ILE A 302 8.96 13.36 5.50
C ILE A 302 8.20 14.29 6.43
N ASP A 303 7.36 13.74 7.30
CA ASP A 303 6.55 14.49 8.26
C ASP A 303 7.20 14.54 9.65
N TYR A 304 7.80 13.43 10.11
CA TYR A 304 8.34 13.33 11.47
C TYR A 304 9.44 12.27 11.58
N CYS A 305 10.12 12.25 12.72
CA CYS A 305 11.02 11.18 13.13
C CYS A 305 10.32 10.29 14.16
N SER A 306 10.23 9.00 13.89
CA SER A 306 9.65 8.01 14.80
C SER A 306 10.74 7.25 15.54
N VAL A 307 10.58 7.06 16.86
CA VAL A 307 11.54 6.36 17.72
C VAL A 307 10.81 5.41 18.65
N ASN A 308 11.27 4.16 18.73
CA ASN A 308 10.75 3.20 19.71
C ASN A 308 11.39 3.44 21.09
N LYS A 309 10.55 3.72 22.10
CA LYS A 309 11.00 4.04 23.47
C LYS A 309 11.77 2.90 24.12
N ASP A 310 11.26 1.65 23.97
CA ASP A 310 11.87 0.49 24.64
C ASP A 310 13.23 0.20 24.02
N THR A 311 13.34 0.24 22.71
CA THR A 311 14.59 0.00 21.99
C THR A 311 15.58 1.14 22.22
N MET A 312 15.15 2.40 22.23
CA MET A 312 15.97 3.54 22.58
C MET A 312 16.61 3.37 23.98
N LYS A 313 15.79 2.99 24.98
CA LYS A 313 16.26 2.71 26.34
C LYS A 313 17.22 1.53 26.39
N ALA A 314 16.92 0.44 25.69
CA ALA A 314 17.78 -0.75 25.63
C ALA A 314 19.16 -0.44 25.02
N LEU A 315 19.21 0.47 24.03
CA LEU A 315 20.44 0.99 23.43
C LEU A 315 21.23 1.95 24.34
N GLY A 316 20.66 2.35 25.49
CA GLY A 316 21.24 3.32 26.40
C GLY A 316 21.14 4.77 25.88
N LEU A 317 20.21 5.04 24.98
CA LEU A 317 19.98 6.35 24.38
C LEU A 317 18.78 7.05 25.02
N THR A 318 18.73 8.36 24.85
CA THR A 318 17.64 9.24 25.27
C THR A 318 17.17 10.10 24.09
N LYS A 319 16.02 10.76 24.21
CA LYS A 319 15.53 11.69 23.19
C LYS A 319 16.56 12.77 22.79
N LYS A 320 17.45 13.17 23.71
CA LYS A 320 18.50 14.16 23.44
C LYS A 320 19.59 13.67 22.48
N ASP A 321 19.74 12.36 22.38
CA ASP A 321 20.72 11.73 21.50
C ASP A 321 20.20 11.63 20.06
N ILE A 322 18.89 11.79 19.84
CA ILE A 322 18.24 11.75 18.53
C ILE A 322 18.54 13.06 17.78
N LYS A 323 19.32 12.95 16.71
CA LYS A 323 19.80 14.11 15.92
C LYS A 323 19.04 14.25 14.62
N THR A 324 17.97 15.02 14.63
CA THR A 324 17.11 15.27 13.47
C THR A 324 16.53 16.68 13.48
N LYS A 325 16.17 17.20 12.30
CA LYS A 325 15.43 18.47 12.13
C LYS A 325 13.91 18.29 12.26
N TYR A 326 13.43 17.03 12.24
CA TYR A 326 12.01 16.72 12.30
C TYR A 326 11.53 16.56 13.74
N GLU A 327 10.24 16.72 13.97
CA GLU A 327 9.63 16.43 15.27
C GLU A 327 9.86 14.96 15.64
N VAL A 328 10.32 14.69 16.87
CA VAL A 328 10.52 13.31 17.36
C VAL A 328 9.26 12.83 18.05
N LYS A 329 8.60 11.83 17.45
CA LYS A 329 7.49 11.08 18.02
C LYS A 329 8.01 9.78 18.64
N GLU A 330 7.78 9.61 19.93
CA GLU A 330 8.16 8.41 20.66
C GLU A 330 6.99 7.43 20.68
N LEU A 331 7.23 6.22 20.18
CA LEU A 331 6.24 5.13 20.10
C LEU A 331 6.56 4.05 21.14
N ASP A 332 5.53 3.46 21.70
CA ASP A 332 5.65 2.24 22.49
C ASP A 332 5.69 1.02 21.54
N THR A 333 6.34 -0.07 21.96
CA THR A 333 6.30 -1.31 21.20
C THR A 333 4.87 -1.86 21.19
N ALA A 334 4.33 -2.18 20.02
CA ALA A 334 3.04 -2.83 19.90
C ALA A 334 3.08 -4.20 20.60
N LYS A 335 2.00 -4.52 21.31
CA LYS A 335 1.87 -5.77 22.08
C LYS A 335 1.35 -6.91 21.19
#